data_4c634d899bfafa6b61f9c6c15c2711b2
#
_entry.id   4c634d899bfafa6b61f9c6c15c2711b2
#
_cell.length_a   1.000
_cell.length_b   1.000
_cell.length_c   1.000
_cell.angle_alpha   90.00
_cell.angle_beta   90.00
_cell.angle_gamma   90.00
#
_symmetry.space_group_name_H-M   'P 1'
#
loop_
_entity.id
_entity.type
_entity.pdbx_description
1 polymer ?
#
loop_
_entity_poly.entity_id
_entity_poly.type
_entity_poly.pdbx_seq_one_letter_code
_entity_poly.pdbx_strand_id
1 'polypeptide(L)'
;MRRFWFITIVLTLALAACSAPATPTAAPTQAPTTEAAPTQAPTTEAAPTQAPAPTGLLPEVNPLEVKGDIITAGSSTVFPLSERMAERFRDEGYSGNITIDSIGSGAGFERFCVAGETDIANASRAIKDSEIESCRAIGREPIEFRIGTDALAVVVSKDNTFITDATLEELAAIFTAEKWSDVNPAWPDEAILRFIPGTDSGTFDYFVEEVFENDKTPLLSSKNLQLSEDDNILVRGIAGSPYAIGFFGYAYYEENRDQLQVLSINGIAPSAETVDNHTYPLARPLFLYSDAQIMREKPQVAAFINFYLTYVNEEIVGVGYFPASEAVLKTSMETWLKAQAQ
;
A
#
# COMPACT_ATOMS: atom_id res chain seq x y z
N MET A 1 21.38 21.36 55.03
CA MET A 1 22.83 21.65 55.23
C MET A 1 23.65 20.60 54.50
N ARG A 2 24.66 21.01 53.74
CA ARG A 2 25.70 20.34 52.93
C ARG A 2 25.34 20.30 51.45
N ARG A 3 25.78 21.27 50.66
CA ARG A 3 27.07 21.75 50.11
C ARG A 3 27.52 20.93 48.89
N PHE A 4 27.28 21.54 47.72
CA PHE A 4 28.06 21.75 46.50
C PHE A 4 29.40 21.01 46.36
N TRP A 5 29.64 20.43 45.22
CA TRP A 5 30.95 20.50 44.53
C TRP A 5 30.78 20.43 43.01
N PHE A 6 31.13 21.54 42.36
CA PHE A 6 31.39 21.64 40.93
C PHE A 6 32.82 21.20 40.64
N ILE A 7 33.04 20.43 39.60
CA ILE A 7 34.35 20.26 38.98
C ILE A 7 34.24 20.64 37.51
N THR A 8 34.85 21.77 37.19
CA THR A 8 35.10 22.29 35.85
C THR A 8 36.40 21.71 35.34
N ILE A 9 36.39 20.98 34.22
CA ILE A 9 37.61 20.58 33.50
C ILE A 9 37.66 21.36 32.20
N VAL A 10 38.65 22.25 32.13
CA VAL A 10 39.07 22.97 30.92
C VAL A 10 40.04 22.08 30.18
N LEU A 11 39.77 21.78 28.89
CA LEU A 11 40.75 21.11 28.04
C LEU A 11 41.12 22.03 26.87
N THR A 12 42.37 22.41 26.82
CA THR A 12 43.00 23.30 25.85
C THR A 12 43.25 22.58 24.52
N LEU A 13 42.86 23.26 23.39
CA LEU A 13 43.22 22.88 22.05
C LEU A 13 44.67 23.23 21.74
N ALA A 14 45.43 22.29 21.22
CA ALA A 14 46.71 22.52 20.51
C ALA A 14 46.53 22.28 19.01
N LEU A 15 46.70 23.34 18.22
CA LEU A 15 46.83 23.27 16.76
C LEU A 15 48.24 22.81 16.39
N ALA A 16 48.35 21.77 15.60
CA ALA A 16 49.58 21.42 14.87
C ALA A 16 49.33 21.50 13.36
N ALA A 17 49.93 22.46 12.72
CA ALA A 17 49.99 22.59 11.28
C ALA A 17 51.13 21.71 10.73
N CYS A 18 50.86 20.85 9.79
CA CYS A 18 51.88 20.18 8.94
C CYS A 18 51.65 20.51 7.46
N SER A 19 52.61 21.19 6.90
CA SER A 19 52.77 21.53 5.50
C SER A 19 53.21 20.30 4.66
N ALA A 20 52.55 20.06 3.54
CA ALA A 20 52.95 19.06 2.55
C ALA A 20 53.78 19.67 1.42
N PRO A 21 54.78 18.97 0.85
CA PRO A 21 55.62 19.46 -0.25
C PRO A 21 54.97 19.25 -1.64
N ALA A 22 55.23 20.19 -2.54
CA ALA A 22 54.77 20.19 -3.89
C ALA A 22 55.52 19.18 -4.78
N THR A 23 54.78 18.48 -5.66
CA THR A 23 55.30 17.55 -6.69
C THR A 23 55.26 18.23 -8.06
N PRO A 24 56.26 18.03 -8.94
CA PRO A 24 56.40 18.76 -10.19
C PRO A 24 55.49 18.20 -11.32
N THR A 25 55.01 19.14 -12.12
CA THR A 25 54.21 18.95 -13.34
C THR A 25 55.00 18.21 -14.43
N ALA A 26 54.44 17.12 -14.96
CA ALA A 26 54.93 16.46 -16.18
C ALA A 26 54.10 16.90 -17.40
N ALA A 27 54.76 17.12 -18.52
CA ALA A 27 54.22 17.58 -19.80
C ALA A 27 53.36 16.50 -20.52
N PRO A 28 52.48 16.90 -21.44
CA PRO A 28 51.54 15.97 -22.10
C PRO A 28 52.20 15.18 -23.22
N THR A 29 52.06 13.85 -23.18
CA THR A 29 52.39 12.94 -24.28
C THR A 29 51.14 12.74 -25.15
N GLN A 30 51.25 12.95 -26.45
CA GLN A 30 50.20 12.70 -27.44
C GLN A 30 49.88 11.20 -27.53
N ALA A 31 48.60 10.86 -27.45
CA ALA A 31 48.07 9.50 -27.68
C ALA A 31 47.79 9.29 -29.19
N PRO A 32 47.95 8.07 -29.71
CA PRO A 32 47.60 7.75 -31.09
C PRO A 32 46.07 7.64 -31.27
N THR A 33 45.59 8.18 -32.37
CA THR A 33 44.19 8.12 -32.82
C THR A 33 43.82 6.69 -33.20
N THR A 34 42.90 6.07 -32.44
CA THR A 34 42.27 4.80 -32.82
C THR A 34 40.86 5.09 -33.31
N GLU A 35 40.60 4.65 -34.53
CA GLU A 35 39.34 4.73 -35.26
C GLU A 35 38.23 4.05 -34.48
N ALA A 36 37.12 4.77 -34.20
CA ALA A 36 35.99 4.27 -33.42
C ALA A 36 35.08 3.38 -34.27
N ALA A 37 34.91 2.13 -33.86
CA ALA A 37 33.84 1.26 -34.35
C ALA A 37 32.46 1.79 -33.91
N PRO A 38 31.37 1.58 -34.68
CA PRO A 38 30.04 2.11 -34.33
C PRO A 38 29.49 1.39 -33.10
N THR A 39 29.34 2.12 -32.01
CA THR A 39 28.66 1.67 -30.81
C THR A 39 27.16 1.54 -31.10
N GLN A 40 26.62 0.33 -31.05
CA GLN A 40 25.18 0.10 -31.03
C GLN A 40 24.61 0.73 -29.76
N ALA A 41 23.62 1.59 -29.93
CA ALA A 41 22.85 2.15 -28.82
C ALA A 41 22.20 1.03 -28.00
N PRO A 42 22.12 1.11 -26.64
CA PRO A 42 21.36 0.17 -25.85
C PRO A 42 19.88 0.29 -26.23
N THR A 43 19.29 -0.83 -26.60
CA THR A 43 17.84 -0.95 -26.78
C THR A 43 17.22 -0.70 -25.42
N THR A 44 16.57 0.43 -25.26
CA THR A 44 15.76 0.73 -24.09
C THR A 44 14.59 -0.26 -24.09
N GLU A 45 14.62 -1.22 -23.21
CA GLU A 45 13.48 -2.10 -22.92
C GLU A 45 12.33 -1.19 -22.44
N ALA A 46 11.24 -1.21 -23.17
CA ALA A 46 10.09 -0.37 -22.86
C ALA A 46 9.55 -0.77 -21.50
N ALA A 47 9.45 0.20 -20.59
CA ALA A 47 8.69 0.06 -19.35
C ALA A 47 7.29 -0.49 -19.66
N PRO A 48 6.68 -1.30 -18.77
CA PRO A 48 5.34 -1.83 -18.98
C PRO A 48 4.39 -0.66 -19.26
N THR A 49 3.78 -0.69 -20.43
CA THR A 49 2.81 0.32 -20.85
C THR A 49 1.63 0.22 -19.90
N GLN A 50 1.46 1.20 -19.03
CA GLN A 50 0.24 1.37 -18.24
C GLN A 50 -0.94 1.41 -19.20
N ALA A 51 -1.97 0.60 -18.90
CA ALA A 51 -3.22 0.66 -19.65
C ALA A 51 -3.78 2.10 -19.50
N PRO A 52 -4.12 2.79 -20.59
CA PRO A 52 -4.69 4.12 -20.48
C PRO A 52 -6.01 4.04 -19.71
N ALA A 53 -6.21 4.95 -18.76
CA ALA A 53 -7.51 5.14 -18.13
C ALA A 53 -8.57 5.34 -19.20
N PRO A 54 -9.83 4.89 -19.00
CA PRO A 54 -10.90 5.09 -19.97
C PRO A 54 -11.21 6.59 -20.08
N THR A 55 -10.45 7.27 -20.93
CA THR A 55 -10.59 8.69 -21.17
C THR A 55 -11.91 8.94 -21.91
N GLY A 56 -12.84 9.67 -21.26
CA GLY A 56 -14.00 10.23 -21.91
C GLY A 56 -15.37 9.79 -21.42
N LEU A 57 -15.51 8.93 -20.39
CA LEU A 57 -16.84 8.59 -19.86
C LEU A 57 -17.35 9.65 -18.87
N LEU A 58 -16.48 10.15 -17.99
CA LEU A 58 -16.79 11.18 -17.03
C LEU A 58 -16.48 12.58 -17.61
N PRO A 59 -17.22 13.63 -17.18
CA PRO A 59 -16.86 15.00 -17.54
C PRO A 59 -15.50 15.36 -16.95
N GLU A 60 -14.73 16.17 -17.69
CA GLU A 60 -13.45 16.67 -17.21
C GLU A 60 -13.64 17.52 -15.95
N VAL A 61 -12.79 17.29 -14.95
CA VAL A 61 -12.78 18.02 -13.69
C VAL A 61 -11.64 19.04 -13.73
N ASN A 62 -11.96 20.32 -13.48
CA ASN A 62 -10.97 21.34 -13.23
C ASN A 62 -10.91 21.63 -11.72
N PRO A 63 -9.87 21.14 -10.98
CA PRO A 63 -9.77 21.34 -9.54
C PRO A 63 -9.74 22.80 -9.09
N LEU A 64 -9.29 23.72 -9.96
CA LEU A 64 -9.27 25.17 -9.68
C LEU A 64 -10.67 25.80 -9.57
N GLU A 65 -11.68 25.19 -10.17
CA GLU A 65 -13.04 25.76 -10.24
C GLU A 65 -13.94 25.29 -9.09
N VAL A 66 -13.53 24.25 -8.35
CA VAL A 66 -14.32 23.74 -7.22
C VAL A 66 -13.75 24.20 -5.88
N LYS A 67 -14.64 24.48 -4.92
CA LYS A 67 -14.30 25.03 -3.61
C LYS A 67 -15.13 24.39 -2.51
N GLY A 68 -14.61 24.44 -1.30
CA GLY A 68 -15.23 23.90 -0.10
C GLY A 68 -14.33 22.85 0.54
N ASP A 69 -14.74 22.27 1.65
CA ASP A 69 -13.99 21.23 2.34
C ASP A 69 -14.59 19.84 2.01
N ILE A 70 -13.74 18.83 2.02
CA ILE A 70 -14.11 17.42 1.85
C ILE A 70 -13.69 16.68 3.11
N ILE A 71 -14.61 15.92 3.70
CA ILE A 71 -14.35 15.12 4.90
C ILE A 71 -14.58 13.66 4.54
N THR A 72 -13.53 12.86 4.64
CA THR A 72 -13.58 11.43 4.45
C THR A 72 -12.99 10.70 5.65
N ALA A 73 -13.52 9.53 5.96
CA ALA A 73 -13.01 8.69 7.04
C ALA A 73 -13.24 7.22 6.71
N GLY A 74 -12.45 6.35 7.30
CA GLY A 74 -12.70 4.91 7.21
C GLY A 74 -11.44 4.06 7.16
N SER A 75 -11.42 3.14 6.20
CA SER A 75 -10.41 2.10 6.06
C SER A 75 -8.97 2.62 6.09
N SER A 76 -8.16 2.08 6.99
CA SER A 76 -6.71 2.31 7.04
C SER A 76 -6.01 1.83 5.77
N THR A 77 -6.55 0.80 5.12
CA THR A 77 -6.04 0.30 3.84
C THR A 77 -6.29 1.29 2.68
N VAL A 78 -7.48 1.90 2.64
CA VAL A 78 -7.80 2.89 1.58
C VAL A 78 -7.09 4.22 1.85
N PHE A 79 -6.68 4.49 3.08
CA PHE A 79 -6.09 5.75 3.51
C PHE A 79 -4.91 6.21 2.64
N PRO A 80 -3.84 5.38 2.38
CA PRO A 80 -2.70 5.81 1.57
C PRO A 80 -3.10 6.17 0.14
N LEU A 81 -4.03 5.42 -0.45
CA LEU A 81 -4.53 5.71 -1.79
C LEU A 81 -5.35 7.00 -1.82
N SER A 82 -6.18 7.22 -0.80
CA SER A 82 -6.96 8.47 -0.69
C SER A 82 -6.06 9.69 -0.45
N GLU A 83 -4.98 9.55 0.34
CA GLU A 83 -3.98 10.61 0.48
C GLU A 83 -3.28 10.92 -0.84
N ARG A 84 -2.87 9.90 -1.58
CA ARG A 84 -2.24 10.06 -2.89
C ARG A 84 -3.14 10.77 -3.89
N MET A 85 -4.42 10.38 -3.94
CA MET A 85 -5.41 11.03 -4.80
C MET A 85 -5.72 12.47 -4.37
N ALA A 86 -5.78 12.74 -3.06
CA ALA A 86 -5.97 14.08 -2.53
C ALA A 86 -4.75 14.99 -2.78
N GLU A 87 -3.54 14.46 -2.69
CA GLU A 87 -2.31 15.16 -3.05
C GLU A 87 -2.35 15.57 -4.52
N ARG A 88 -2.62 14.62 -5.43
CA ARG A 88 -2.73 14.92 -6.87
C ARG A 88 -3.83 15.96 -7.16
N PHE A 89 -4.98 15.87 -6.50
CA PHE A 89 -6.07 16.81 -6.68
C PHE A 89 -5.69 18.23 -6.24
N ARG A 90 -4.91 18.36 -5.15
CA ARG A 90 -4.33 19.64 -4.70
C ARG A 90 -3.25 20.15 -5.64
N ASP A 91 -2.39 19.29 -6.15
CA ASP A 91 -1.32 19.65 -7.10
C ASP A 91 -1.90 20.17 -8.41
N GLU A 92 -3.07 19.68 -8.84
CA GLU A 92 -3.81 20.15 -9.99
C GLU A 92 -4.66 21.42 -9.69
N GLY A 93 -4.55 21.97 -8.46
CA GLY A 93 -5.00 23.32 -8.11
C GLY A 93 -6.19 23.40 -7.16
N TYR A 94 -6.65 22.28 -6.57
CA TYR A 94 -7.70 22.33 -5.56
C TYR A 94 -7.20 23.04 -4.30
N SER A 95 -7.94 24.06 -3.85
CA SER A 95 -7.55 24.94 -2.73
C SER A 95 -8.34 24.71 -1.43
N GLY A 96 -9.35 23.83 -1.45
CA GLY A 96 -10.12 23.46 -0.27
C GLY A 96 -9.36 22.49 0.64
N ASN A 97 -9.83 22.30 1.86
CA ASN A 97 -9.26 21.30 2.76
C ASN A 97 -9.85 19.91 2.46
N ILE A 98 -8.98 18.89 2.44
CA ILE A 98 -9.39 17.49 2.37
C ILE A 98 -8.90 16.82 3.64
N THR A 99 -9.83 16.44 4.50
CA THR A 99 -9.55 15.67 5.73
C THR A 99 -9.75 14.19 5.43
N ILE A 100 -8.79 13.38 5.79
CA ILE A 100 -8.84 11.92 5.61
C ILE A 100 -8.48 11.27 6.95
N ASP A 101 -9.46 10.64 7.60
CA ASP A 101 -9.27 10.00 8.90
C ASP A 101 -9.17 8.49 8.74
N SER A 102 -8.02 7.90 9.12
CA SER A 102 -7.77 6.46 9.15
C SER A 102 -8.27 5.86 10.46
N ILE A 103 -9.49 5.30 10.45
CA ILE A 103 -10.19 4.82 11.67
C ILE A 103 -10.82 3.44 11.49
N GLY A 104 -10.58 2.77 10.37
CA GLY A 104 -11.18 1.50 9.98
C GLY A 104 -12.54 1.64 9.30
N SER A 105 -12.89 0.67 8.42
CA SER A 105 -14.13 0.71 7.61
C SER A 105 -15.40 0.83 8.46
N GLY A 106 -15.49 0.09 9.58
CA GLY A 106 -16.67 0.11 10.46
C GLY A 106 -16.90 1.49 11.09
N ALA A 107 -15.86 2.09 11.68
CA ALA A 107 -15.94 3.43 12.26
C ALA A 107 -16.17 4.51 11.19
N GLY A 108 -15.64 4.30 9.97
CA GLY A 108 -15.95 5.14 8.81
C GLY A 108 -17.43 5.15 8.47
N PHE A 109 -18.05 3.97 8.39
CA PHE A 109 -19.49 3.85 8.18
C PHE A 109 -20.32 4.42 9.35
N GLU A 110 -19.86 4.29 10.60
CA GLU A 110 -20.51 4.91 11.73
C GLU A 110 -20.56 6.44 11.59
N ARG A 111 -19.44 7.06 11.24
CA ARG A 111 -19.38 8.51 10.98
C ARG A 111 -20.20 8.94 9.76
N PHE A 112 -20.26 8.10 8.73
CA PHE A 112 -21.01 8.39 7.52
C PHE A 112 -22.50 8.11 7.68
N CYS A 113 -22.89 6.94 8.23
CA CYS A 113 -24.26 6.45 8.27
C CYS A 113 -25.03 6.77 9.57
N VAL A 114 -24.33 7.10 10.68
CA VAL A 114 -24.97 7.36 11.98
C VAL A 114 -24.80 8.83 12.37
N ALA A 115 -23.53 9.28 12.43
CA ALA A 115 -23.23 10.65 12.83
C ALA A 115 -23.51 11.68 11.71
N GLY A 116 -23.44 11.26 10.44
CA GLY A 116 -23.63 12.17 9.30
C GLY A 116 -22.50 13.21 9.10
N GLU A 117 -21.32 12.95 9.68
CA GLU A 117 -20.21 13.89 9.76
C GLU A 117 -19.28 13.88 8.54
N THR A 118 -19.25 12.81 7.77
CA THR A 118 -18.36 12.66 6.62
C THR A 118 -19.13 12.74 5.30
N ASP A 119 -18.42 13.16 4.25
CA ASP A 119 -18.93 13.25 2.88
C ASP A 119 -18.70 11.94 2.12
N ILE A 120 -17.61 11.26 2.49
CA ILE A 120 -17.16 10.01 1.88
C ILE A 120 -16.78 9.04 3.02
N ALA A 121 -17.17 7.77 2.89
CA ALA A 121 -16.63 6.68 3.69
C ALA A 121 -15.67 5.85 2.83
N ASN A 122 -14.45 5.65 3.32
CA ASN A 122 -13.47 4.74 2.74
C ASN A 122 -13.68 3.34 3.30
N ALA A 123 -13.72 2.32 2.47
CA ALA A 123 -13.92 0.95 2.94
C ALA A 123 -13.09 -0.08 2.17
N SER A 124 -12.59 -1.09 2.88
CA SER A 124 -11.90 -2.26 2.33
C SER A 124 -12.78 -3.52 2.36
N ARG A 125 -14.07 -3.33 2.50
CA ARG A 125 -15.13 -4.33 2.35
C ARG A 125 -16.42 -3.67 1.87
N ALA A 126 -17.34 -4.48 1.37
CA ALA A 126 -18.69 -3.99 1.07
C ALA A 126 -19.39 -3.50 2.34
N ILE A 127 -20.25 -2.50 2.17
CA ILE A 127 -21.14 -2.01 3.24
C ILE A 127 -22.10 -3.13 3.66
N LYS A 128 -22.35 -3.26 4.96
CA LYS A 128 -23.29 -4.26 5.52
C LYS A 128 -24.74 -3.77 5.45
N ASP A 129 -25.70 -4.68 5.37
CA ASP A 129 -27.13 -4.34 5.38
C ASP A 129 -27.50 -3.46 6.59
N SER A 130 -26.98 -3.76 7.77
CA SER A 130 -27.21 -2.95 8.99
C SER A 130 -26.65 -1.53 8.90
N GLU A 131 -25.54 -1.35 8.18
CA GLU A 131 -24.94 -0.02 7.92
C GLU A 131 -25.78 0.76 6.89
N ILE A 132 -26.30 0.06 5.86
CA ILE A 132 -27.25 0.66 4.89
C ILE A 132 -28.53 1.14 5.61
N GLU A 133 -29.10 0.31 6.50
CA GLU A 133 -30.25 0.71 7.31
C GLU A 133 -29.96 1.93 8.18
N SER A 134 -28.78 2.00 8.77
CA SER A 134 -28.33 3.15 9.56
C SER A 134 -28.20 4.41 8.70
N CYS A 135 -27.63 4.30 7.49
CA CYS A 135 -27.55 5.41 6.54
C CYS A 135 -28.96 5.92 6.18
N ARG A 136 -29.89 5.03 5.86
CA ARG A 136 -31.27 5.39 5.52
C ARG A 136 -32.02 6.05 6.67
N ALA A 137 -31.72 5.68 7.91
CA ALA A 137 -32.33 6.29 9.10
C ALA A 137 -32.01 7.80 9.24
N ILE A 138 -30.89 8.26 8.68
CA ILE A 138 -30.50 9.67 8.62
C ILE A 138 -30.75 10.32 7.25
N GLY A 139 -31.45 9.63 6.34
CA GLY A 139 -31.80 10.13 5.01
C GLY A 139 -30.71 10.01 3.96
N ARG A 140 -29.68 9.17 4.17
CA ARG A 140 -28.63 8.89 3.19
C ARG A 140 -28.87 7.57 2.47
N GLU A 141 -28.68 7.55 1.15
CA GLU A 141 -28.65 6.32 0.36
C GLU A 141 -27.20 6.09 -0.10
N PRO A 142 -26.46 5.12 0.51
CA PRO A 142 -25.05 4.93 0.22
C PRO A 142 -24.84 4.44 -1.21
N ILE A 143 -23.99 5.12 -1.95
CA ILE A 143 -23.60 4.80 -3.32
C ILE A 143 -22.17 4.30 -3.29
N GLU A 144 -21.97 3.10 -3.85
CA GLU A 144 -20.69 2.40 -3.89
C GLU A 144 -19.90 2.76 -5.15
N PHE A 145 -18.62 3.06 -4.97
CA PHE A 145 -17.64 3.23 -6.03
C PHE A 145 -16.45 2.33 -5.75
N ARG A 146 -16.31 1.25 -6.51
CA ARG A 146 -15.11 0.39 -6.42
C ARG A 146 -13.94 1.07 -7.11
N ILE A 147 -12.81 1.19 -6.38
CA ILE A 147 -11.63 1.95 -6.80
C ILE A 147 -10.39 1.10 -7.03
N GLY A 148 -10.40 -0.16 -6.60
CA GLY A 148 -9.27 -1.07 -6.74
C GLY A 148 -9.40 -2.31 -5.87
N THR A 149 -8.29 -3.03 -5.73
CA THR A 149 -8.19 -4.23 -4.88
C THR A 149 -6.85 -4.22 -4.17
N ASP A 150 -6.87 -4.40 -2.85
CA ASP A 150 -5.68 -4.75 -2.08
C ASP A 150 -5.51 -6.26 -2.11
N ALA A 151 -4.29 -6.73 -2.36
CA ALA A 151 -3.96 -8.13 -2.26
C ALA A 151 -2.61 -8.30 -1.58
N LEU A 152 -2.58 -9.24 -0.65
CA LEU A 152 -1.43 -9.54 0.18
C LEU A 152 -0.71 -10.77 -0.38
N ALA A 153 0.60 -10.66 -0.62
CA ALA A 153 1.45 -11.78 -0.97
C ALA A 153 2.12 -12.35 0.27
N VAL A 154 1.89 -13.63 0.57
CA VAL A 154 2.71 -14.40 1.52
C VAL A 154 3.85 -15.01 0.72
N VAL A 155 5.08 -14.71 1.11
CA VAL A 155 6.26 -15.02 0.30
C VAL A 155 7.34 -15.72 1.11
N VAL A 156 8.10 -16.57 0.40
CA VAL A 156 9.31 -17.23 0.90
C VAL A 156 10.46 -16.97 -0.09
N SER A 157 11.69 -17.30 0.31
CA SER A 157 12.84 -17.25 -0.58
C SER A 157 12.67 -18.20 -1.78
N LYS A 158 13.28 -17.89 -2.93
CA LYS A 158 13.41 -18.84 -4.06
C LYS A 158 14.11 -20.13 -3.67
N ASP A 159 14.98 -20.09 -2.65
CA ASP A 159 15.70 -21.27 -2.15
C ASP A 159 14.85 -22.15 -1.22
N ASN A 160 13.63 -21.70 -0.86
CA ASN A 160 12.67 -22.55 -0.16
C ASN A 160 12.11 -23.60 -1.12
N THR A 161 12.20 -24.87 -0.74
CA THR A 161 11.79 -26.01 -1.59
C THR A 161 10.74 -26.91 -0.93
N PHE A 162 10.23 -26.53 0.25
CA PHE A 162 9.37 -27.42 1.04
C PHE A 162 7.93 -26.90 1.24
N ILE A 163 7.66 -25.62 0.93
CA ILE A 163 6.30 -25.08 1.00
C ILE A 163 5.99 -24.27 -0.27
N THR A 164 4.81 -24.49 -0.85
CA THR A 164 4.30 -23.77 -2.03
C THR A 164 2.84 -23.34 -1.85
N ASP A 165 2.16 -23.88 -0.84
CA ASP A 165 0.77 -23.61 -0.50
C ASP A 165 0.60 -23.65 1.01
N ALA A 166 -0.35 -22.87 1.53
CA ALA A 166 -0.77 -22.92 2.94
C ALA A 166 -2.25 -22.57 3.05
N THR A 167 -2.94 -23.16 4.03
CA THR A 167 -4.25 -22.67 4.44
C THR A 167 -4.12 -21.45 5.37
N LEU A 168 -5.20 -20.69 5.59
CA LEU A 168 -5.19 -19.59 6.56
C LEU A 168 -4.85 -20.08 7.98
N GLU A 169 -5.34 -21.30 8.35
CA GLU A 169 -5.01 -21.93 9.64
C GLU A 169 -3.52 -22.29 9.73
N GLU A 170 -2.95 -22.85 8.63
CA GLU A 170 -1.51 -23.13 8.57
C GLU A 170 -0.67 -21.85 8.63
N LEU A 171 -1.13 -20.75 8.02
CA LEU A 171 -0.45 -19.45 8.17
C LEU A 171 -0.43 -19.00 9.62
N ALA A 172 -1.55 -19.09 10.35
CA ALA A 172 -1.59 -18.76 11.77
C ALA A 172 -0.57 -19.60 12.57
N ALA A 173 -0.49 -20.91 12.28
CA ALA A 173 0.48 -21.80 12.89
C ALA A 173 1.93 -21.45 12.51
N ILE A 174 2.23 -21.22 11.21
CA ILE A 174 3.55 -20.83 10.72
C ILE A 174 4.02 -19.52 11.36
N PHE A 175 3.13 -18.52 11.47
CA PHE A 175 3.51 -17.21 12.01
C PHE A 175 3.62 -17.19 13.54
N THR A 176 3.34 -18.31 14.25
CA THR A 176 3.44 -18.41 15.71
C THR A 176 4.41 -19.50 16.20
N ALA A 177 4.62 -20.58 15.44
CA ALA A 177 5.50 -21.70 15.79
C ALA A 177 6.98 -21.27 15.89
N GLU A 178 7.81 -22.01 16.63
CA GLU A 178 9.26 -21.74 16.69
C GLU A 178 10.00 -22.27 15.47
N LYS A 179 9.61 -23.46 14.98
CA LYS A 179 10.27 -24.16 13.87
C LYS A 179 9.26 -24.58 12.80
N TRP A 180 9.73 -24.77 11.61
CA TRP A 180 8.94 -25.31 10.51
C TRP A 180 8.39 -26.72 10.81
N SER A 181 9.21 -27.58 11.45
CA SER A 181 8.80 -28.93 11.86
C SER A 181 7.73 -28.95 12.96
N ASP A 182 7.53 -27.87 13.70
CA ASP A 182 6.45 -27.76 14.70
C ASP A 182 5.07 -27.64 14.02
N VAL A 183 5.03 -27.11 12.80
CA VAL A 183 3.80 -26.99 12.00
C VAL A 183 3.56 -28.27 11.19
N ASN A 184 4.58 -28.73 10.49
CA ASN A 184 4.52 -29.96 9.70
C ASN A 184 5.79 -30.78 9.91
N PRO A 185 5.69 -31.99 10.49
CA PRO A 185 6.86 -32.84 10.74
C PRO A 185 7.68 -33.25 9.50
N ALA A 186 7.13 -33.05 8.29
CA ALA A 186 7.85 -33.30 7.04
C ALA A 186 8.72 -32.11 6.62
N TRP A 187 8.57 -30.94 7.24
CA TRP A 187 9.35 -29.75 6.95
C TRP A 187 10.64 -29.73 7.79
N PRO A 188 11.62 -28.86 7.42
CA PRO A 188 12.90 -28.79 8.12
C PRO A 188 12.78 -28.49 9.62
N ASP A 189 13.65 -29.09 10.43
CA ASP A 189 13.78 -28.79 11.87
C ASP A 189 14.61 -27.51 12.08
N GLU A 190 14.18 -26.43 11.44
CA GLU A 190 14.83 -25.12 11.41
C GLU A 190 13.90 -24.03 11.93
N ALA A 191 14.48 -23.00 12.53
CA ALA A 191 13.74 -21.86 13.06
C ALA A 191 13.06 -21.06 11.93
N ILE A 192 11.83 -20.64 12.16
CA ILE A 192 11.10 -19.76 11.23
C ILE A 192 11.59 -18.32 11.44
N LEU A 193 12.08 -17.70 10.36
CA LEU A 193 12.48 -16.28 10.35
C LEU A 193 11.36 -15.46 9.71
N ARG A 194 10.77 -14.52 10.43
CA ARG A 194 9.61 -13.75 9.99
C ARG A 194 9.97 -12.31 9.70
N PHE A 195 9.60 -11.84 8.52
CA PHE A 195 9.77 -10.47 8.08
C PHE A 195 8.43 -9.92 7.64
N ILE A 196 7.87 -8.98 8.39
CA ILE A 196 6.50 -8.48 8.20
C ILE A 196 6.44 -6.96 8.24
N PRO A 197 5.42 -6.31 7.67
CA PRO A 197 5.20 -4.88 7.81
C PRO A 197 5.10 -4.44 9.27
N GLY A 198 5.37 -3.18 9.52
CA GLY A 198 5.17 -2.57 10.84
C GLY A 198 3.71 -2.47 11.24
N THR A 199 3.46 -2.20 12.51
CA THR A 199 2.10 -2.19 13.09
C THR A 199 1.22 -1.03 12.63
N ASP A 200 1.77 -0.06 11.92
CA ASP A 200 1.04 1.07 11.34
C ASP A 200 0.63 0.81 9.89
N SER A 201 1.03 -0.36 9.34
CA SER A 201 0.72 -0.79 7.98
C SER A 201 -0.70 -1.36 7.85
N GLY A 202 -1.48 -0.87 6.87
CA GLY A 202 -2.77 -1.45 6.53
C GLY A 202 -2.67 -2.92 6.05
N THR A 203 -1.53 -3.34 5.52
CA THR A 203 -1.23 -4.73 5.14
C THR A 203 -1.05 -5.60 6.39
N PHE A 204 -0.39 -5.08 7.44
CA PHE A 204 -0.30 -5.76 8.74
C PHE A 204 -1.69 -5.97 9.33
N ASP A 205 -2.51 -4.91 9.41
CA ASP A 205 -3.86 -4.99 9.96
C ASP A 205 -4.72 -6.02 9.21
N TYR A 206 -4.62 -6.04 7.88
CA TYR A 206 -5.36 -6.99 7.05
C TYR A 206 -4.94 -8.44 7.30
N PHE A 207 -3.64 -8.70 7.40
CA PHE A 207 -3.15 -10.04 7.73
C PHE A 207 -3.64 -10.50 9.11
N VAL A 208 -3.62 -9.61 10.09
CA VAL A 208 -4.14 -9.89 11.45
C VAL A 208 -5.66 -10.14 11.42
N GLU A 209 -6.41 -9.38 10.61
CA GLU A 209 -7.86 -9.58 10.45
C GLU A 209 -8.18 -10.97 9.90
N GLU A 210 -7.53 -11.37 8.80
CA GLU A 210 -7.86 -12.60 8.08
C GLU A 210 -7.25 -13.86 8.69
N VAL A 211 -6.08 -13.78 9.30
CA VAL A 211 -5.33 -14.94 9.80
C VAL A 211 -5.45 -15.10 11.32
N PHE A 212 -5.68 -14.02 12.06
CA PHE A 212 -5.70 -14.00 13.52
C PHE A 212 -7.00 -13.43 14.12
N GLU A 213 -8.07 -13.31 13.33
CA GLU A 213 -9.38 -12.84 13.80
C GLU A 213 -9.30 -11.51 14.59
N ASN A 214 -8.44 -10.58 14.16
CA ASN A 214 -8.14 -9.29 14.80
C ASN A 214 -7.32 -9.36 16.11
N ASP A 215 -6.81 -10.52 16.54
CA ASP A 215 -5.88 -10.62 17.67
C ASP A 215 -4.42 -10.65 17.20
N LYS A 216 -3.75 -9.51 17.24
CA LYS A 216 -2.33 -9.41 16.88
C LYS A 216 -1.36 -9.99 17.92
N THR A 217 -1.83 -10.33 19.11
CA THR A 217 -0.96 -10.75 20.22
C THR A 217 -0.14 -12.00 19.92
N PRO A 218 -0.68 -13.09 19.32
CA PRO A 218 0.09 -14.28 18.98
C PRO A 218 1.22 -13.97 17.99
N LEU A 219 0.91 -13.19 16.94
CA LEU A 219 1.88 -12.80 15.91
C LEU A 219 3.02 -11.98 16.51
N LEU A 220 2.72 -10.92 17.26
CA LEU A 220 3.72 -10.03 17.87
C LEU A 220 4.53 -10.67 18.98
N SER A 221 4.05 -11.77 19.57
CA SER A 221 4.76 -12.55 20.59
C SER A 221 5.67 -13.62 19.98
N SER A 222 5.63 -13.83 18.68
CA SER A 222 6.40 -14.87 17.99
C SER A 222 7.91 -14.56 18.03
N LYS A 223 8.72 -15.64 18.03
CA LYS A 223 10.19 -15.51 17.98
C LYS A 223 10.67 -15.21 16.57
N ASN A 224 11.87 -14.64 16.46
CA ASN A 224 12.54 -14.32 15.19
C ASN A 224 11.66 -13.46 14.27
N LEU A 225 10.91 -12.52 14.85
CA LEU A 225 10.07 -11.58 14.16
C LEU A 225 10.82 -10.26 13.94
N GLN A 226 10.87 -9.81 12.70
CA GLN A 226 11.36 -8.50 12.30
C GLN A 226 10.25 -7.72 11.61
N LEU A 227 9.96 -6.52 12.13
CA LEU A 227 9.02 -5.58 11.56
C LEU A 227 9.78 -4.46 10.83
N SER A 228 9.23 -4.01 9.71
CA SER A 228 9.75 -2.85 8.97
C SER A 228 8.64 -2.18 8.19
N GLU A 229 8.65 -0.84 8.15
CA GLU A 229 7.81 -0.05 7.24
C GLU A 229 8.43 0.06 5.83
N ASP A 230 9.68 -0.37 5.64
CA ASP A 230 10.35 -0.45 4.35
C ASP A 230 10.29 -1.90 3.82
N ASP A 231 9.43 -2.13 2.83
CA ASP A 231 9.24 -3.44 2.20
C ASP A 231 10.52 -3.99 1.55
N ASN A 232 11.46 -3.13 1.13
CA ASN A 232 12.75 -3.58 0.62
C ASN A 232 13.61 -4.26 1.71
N ILE A 233 13.44 -3.90 2.98
CA ILE A 233 14.07 -4.59 4.11
C ILE A 233 13.45 -5.98 4.26
N LEU A 234 12.14 -6.09 4.13
CA LEU A 234 11.41 -7.35 4.22
C LEU A 234 11.84 -8.29 3.08
N VAL A 235 11.86 -7.79 1.84
CA VAL A 235 12.32 -8.54 0.64
C VAL A 235 13.73 -9.11 0.86
N ARG A 236 14.69 -8.27 1.28
CA ARG A 236 16.08 -8.73 1.53
C ARG A 236 16.17 -9.76 2.66
N GLY A 237 15.38 -9.56 3.70
CA GLY A 237 15.33 -10.50 4.82
C GLY A 237 14.81 -11.87 4.40
N ILE A 238 13.73 -11.92 3.64
CA ILE A 238 13.11 -13.15 3.16
C ILE A 238 14.01 -13.84 2.13
N ALA A 239 14.55 -13.11 1.15
CA ALA A 239 15.45 -13.66 0.15
C ALA A 239 16.74 -14.24 0.74
N GLY A 240 17.16 -13.74 1.91
CA GLY A 240 18.40 -14.12 2.57
C GLY A 240 18.43 -15.52 3.23
N SER A 241 17.29 -16.22 3.33
CA SER A 241 17.23 -17.53 3.97
C SER A 241 16.10 -18.41 3.41
N PRO A 242 16.35 -19.71 3.13
CA PRO A 242 15.30 -20.64 2.73
C PRO A 242 14.27 -20.92 3.84
N TYR A 243 14.56 -20.50 5.07
CA TYR A 243 13.69 -20.67 6.24
C TYR A 243 12.95 -19.39 6.62
N ALA A 244 13.08 -18.34 5.80
CA ALA A 244 12.37 -17.09 5.99
C ALA A 244 11.01 -17.11 5.31
N ILE A 245 10.05 -16.43 5.94
CA ILE A 245 8.71 -16.15 5.44
C ILE A 245 8.32 -14.73 5.79
N GLY A 246 7.48 -14.13 4.99
CA GLY A 246 6.89 -12.84 5.29
C GLY A 246 5.71 -12.54 4.40
N PHE A 247 5.17 -11.33 4.56
CA PHE A 247 4.09 -10.86 3.70
C PHE A 247 4.20 -9.35 3.50
N PHE A 248 3.68 -8.89 2.38
CA PHE A 248 3.55 -7.47 2.00
C PHE A 248 2.57 -7.34 0.83
N GLY A 249 2.33 -6.13 0.35
CA GLY A 249 1.48 -5.89 -0.82
C GLY A 249 1.99 -6.63 -2.06
N TYR A 250 1.07 -7.24 -2.81
CA TYR A 250 1.43 -8.10 -3.95
C TYR A 250 2.25 -7.38 -5.02
N ALA A 251 2.09 -6.06 -5.18
CA ALA A 251 2.89 -5.29 -6.15
C ALA A 251 4.39 -5.39 -5.88
N TYR A 252 4.82 -5.36 -4.62
CA TYR A 252 6.21 -5.56 -4.25
C TYR A 252 6.72 -6.97 -4.57
N TYR A 253 5.87 -7.99 -4.43
CA TYR A 253 6.23 -9.34 -4.88
C TYR A 253 6.47 -9.37 -6.40
N GLU A 254 5.60 -8.76 -7.20
CA GLU A 254 5.74 -8.71 -8.67
C GLU A 254 7.09 -8.10 -9.09
N GLU A 255 7.54 -7.05 -8.42
CA GLU A 255 8.85 -6.41 -8.67
C GLU A 255 10.04 -7.26 -8.23
N ASN A 256 9.84 -8.25 -7.35
CA ASN A 256 10.89 -9.08 -6.74
C ASN A 256 10.74 -10.59 -7.03
N ARG A 257 9.99 -10.96 -8.08
CA ARG A 257 9.71 -12.36 -8.47
C ARG A 257 10.95 -13.19 -8.79
N ASP A 258 12.05 -12.56 -9.09
CA ASP A 258 13.35 -13.22 -9.33
C ASP A 258 13.99 -13.75 -8.05
N GLN A 259 13.72 -13.16 -6.90
CA GLN A 259 14.30 -13.49 -5.59
C GLN A 259 13.33 -14.22 -4.66
N LEU A 260 12.01 -14.05 -4.88
CA LEU A 260 10.97 -14.55 -4.00
C LEU A 260 10.02 -15.52 -4.72
N GLN A 261 9.39 -16.37 -3.94
CA GLN A 261 8.30 -17.24 -4.34
C GLN A 261 7.07 -16.90 -3.50
N VAL A 262 5.94 -16.64 -4.17
CA VAL A 262 4.66 -16.45 -3.49
C VAL A 262 4.01 -17.79 -3.21
N LEU A 263 3.36 -17.93 -2.06
CA LEU A 263 2.55 -19.08 -1.71
C LEU A 263 1.15 -18.97 -2.32
N SER A 264 0.61 -20.11 -2.75
CA SER A 264 -0.84 -20.25 -2.90
C SER A 264 -1.49 -20.26 -1.52
N ILE A 265 -2.72 -19.73 -1.41
CA ILE A 265 -3.50 -19.79 -0.19
C ILE A 265 -4.78 -20.58 -0.46
N ASN A 266 -5.00 -21.66 0.30
CA ASN A 266 -6.08 -22.60 0.07
C ASN A 266 -6.07 -23.18 -1.37
N GLY A 267 -4.90 -23.43 -1.93
CA GLY A 267 -4.72 -23.93 -3.30
C GLY A 267 -4.87 -22.88 -4.40
N ILE A 268 -5.08 -21.61 -4.06
CA ILE A 268 -5.29 -20.53 -5.04
C ILE A 268 -4.06 -19.61 -5.04
N ALA A 269 -3.37 -19.55 -6.17
CA ALA A 269 -2.27 -18.61 -6.36
C ALA A 269 -2.78 -17.19 -6.60
N PRO A 270 -2.13 -16.15 -6.04
CA PRO A 270 -2.47 -14.78 -6.37
C PRO A 270 -2.10 -14.47 -7.83
N SER A 271 -3.03 -13.85 -8.54
CA SER A 271 -2.86 -13.34 -9.90
C SER A 271 -3.83 -12.19 -10.11
N ALA A 272 -3.64 -11.39 -11.16
CA ALA A 272 -4.58 -10.34 -11.50
C ALA A 272 -6.03 -10.87 -11.61
N GLU A 273 -6.21 -12.06 -12.20
CA GLU A 273 -7.52 -12.70 -12.34
C GLU A 273 -8.11 -13.13 -10.99
N THR A 274 -7.34 -13.86 -10.16
CA THR A 274 -7.83 -14.40 -8.88
C THR A 274 -8.03 -13.30 -7.82
N VAL A 275 -7.34 -12.18 -7.97
CA VAL A 275 -7.49 -10.97 -7.15
C VAL A 275 -8.73 -10.18 -7.58
N ASP A 276 -8.94 -9.94 -8.89
CA ASP A 276 -10.07 -9.16 -9.37
C ASP A 276 -11.42 -9.87 -9.17
N ASN A 277 -11.45 -11.20 -9.35
CA ASN A 277 -12.65 -12.02 -9.14
C ASN A 277 -12.86 -12.48 -7.69
N HIS A 278 -11.98 -12.07 -6.74
CA HIS A 278 -12.03 -12.39 -5.31
C HIS A 278 -11.98 -13.88 -4.98
N THR A 279 -11.37 -14.71 -5.82
CA THR A 279 -11.14 -16.12 -5.49
C THR A 279 -9.87 -16.30 -4.63
N TYR A 280 -8.88 -15.39 -4.74
CA TYR A 280 -7.72 -15.40 -3.85
C TYR A 280 -8.12 -14.94 -2.44
N PRO A 281 -7.88 -15.76 -1.39
CA PRO A 281 -8.42 -15.49 -0.05
C PRO A 281 -7.87 -14.23 0.61
N LEU A 282 -6.65 -13.80 0.27
CA LEU A 282 -6.01 -12.61 0.81
C LEU A 282 -6.09 -11.42 -0.16
N ALA A 283 -7.26 -11.26 -0.80
CA ALA A 283 -7.59 -10.11 -1.63
C ALA A 283 -8.89 -9.48 -1.16
N ARG A 284 -8.89 -8.15 -1.04
CA ARG A 284 -10.07 -7.39 -0.62
C ARG A 284 -10.34 -6.19 -1.52
N PRO A 285 -11.61 -5.95 -1.88
CA PRO A 285 -11.99 -4.81 -2.69
C PRO A 285 -11.85 -3.50 -1.91
N LEU A 286 -11.47 -2.44 -2.62
CA LEU A 286 -11.38 -1.08 -2.08
C LEU A 286 -12.51 -0.22 -2.64
N PHE A 287 -13.16 0.54 -1.76
CA PHE A 287 -14.34 1.33 -2.08
C PHE A 287 -14.29 2.74 -1.52
N LEU A 288 -14.95 3.64 -2.23
CA LEU A 288 -15.51 4.88 -1.68
C LEU A 288 -17.03 4.74 -1.63
N TYR A 289 -17.64 5.26 -0.57
CA TYR A 289 -19.08 5.42 -0.46
C TYR A 289 -19.43 6.89 -0.26
N SER A 290 -20.44 7.36 -0.97
CA SER A 290 -21.01 8.70 -0.79
C SER A 290 -22.53 8.65 -0.99
N ASP A 291 -23.17 9.79 -1.13
CA ASP A 291 -24.61 9.93 -1.33
C ASP A 291 -24.89 10.97 -2.43
N ALA A 292 -25.96 10.75 -3.22
CA ALA A 292 -26.29 11.65 -4.33
C ALA A 292 -26.63 13.07 -3.87
N GLN A 293 -27.26 13.22 -2.71
CA GLN A 293 -27.57 14.54 -2.17
C GLN A 293 -26.28 15.28 -1.74
N ILE A 294 -25.36 14.57 -1.07
CA ILE A 294 -24.06 15.14 -0.68
C ILE A 294 -23.31 15.63 -1.93
N MET A 295 -23.24 14.81 -2.97
CA MET A 295 -22.53 15.18 -4.21
C MET A 295 -23.19 16.38 -4.93
N ARG A 296 -24.51 16.56 -4.83
CA ARG A 296 -25.19 17.75 -5.39
C ARG A 296 -25.00 19.01 -4.55
N GLU A 297 -25.08 18.89 -3.23
CA GLU A 297 -24.93 20.02 -2.29
C GLU A 297 -23.47 20.46 -2.14
N LYS A 298 -22.54 19.52 -2.35
CA LYS A 298 -21.10 19.73 -2.27
C LYS A 298 -20.41 19.35 -3.59
N PRO A 299 -20.43 20.23 -4.61
CA PRO A 299 -19.85 19.94 -5.92
C PRO A 299 -18.37 19.52 -5.87
N GLN A 300 -17.62 19.97 -4.86
CA GLN A 300 -16.24 19.55 -4.63
C GLN A 300 -16.14 18.05 -4.29
N VAL A 301 -17.11 17.47 -3.60
CA VAL A 301 -17.15 16.03 -3.30
C VAL A 301 -17.41 15.24 -4.58
N ALA A 302 -18.38 15.67 -5.39
CA ALA A 302 -18.65 15.06 -6.69
C ALA A 302 -17.42 15.13 -7.61
N ALA A 303 -16.77 16.29 -7.66
CA ALA A 303 -15.56 16.51 -8.44
C ALA A 303 -14.40 15.62 -7.96
N PHE A 304 -14.19 15.49 -6.65
CA PHE A 304 -13.14 14.65 -6.11
C PHE A 304 -13.37 13.16 -6.40
N ILE A 305 -14.62 12.64 -6.27
CA ILE A 305 -14.94 11.26 -6.62
C ILE A 305 -14.74 11.01 -8.13
N ASN A 306 -15.18 11.95 -8.99
CA ASN A 306 -14.95 11.88 -10.43
C ASN A 306 -13.44 11.82 -10.75
N PHE A 307 -12.67 12.74 -10.19
CA PHE A 307 -11.22 12.81 -10.33
C PHE A 307 -10.56 11.49 -9.87
N TYR A 308 -10.98 10.99 -8.73
CA TYR A 308 -10.50 9.73 -8.18
C TYR A 308 -10.74 8.57 -9.17
N LEU A 309 -11.98 8.40 -9.65
CA LEU A 309 -12.34 7.36 -10.62
C LEU A 309 -11.60 7.52 -11.96
N THR A 310 -11.28 8.74 -12.35
CA THR A 310 -10.55 9.01 -13.61
C THR A 310 -9.09 8.61 -13.52
N TYR A 311 -8.44 8.88 -12.39
CA TYR A 311 -6.97 8.79 -12.28
C TYR A 311 -6.47 7.68 -11.36
N VAL A 312 -7.34 6.96 -10.65
CA VAL A 312 -6.93 5.98 -9.64
C VAL A 312 -6.01 4.89 -10.20
N ASN A 313 -6.26 4.40 -11.42
CA ASN A 313 -5.42 3.35 -12.02
C ASN A 313 -4.01 3.83 -12.40
N GLU A 314 -3.77 5.14 -12.45
CA GLU A 314 -2.44 5.70 -12.66
C GLU A 314 -1.62 5.72 -11.35
N GLU A 315 -2.29 5.85 -10.21
CA GLU A 315 -1.67 6.04 -8.89
C GLU A 315 -1.64 4.76 -8.04
N ILE A 316 -2.62 3.88 -8.21
CA ILE A 316 -2.87 2.74 -7.31
C ILE A 316 -1.71 1.74 -7.22
N VAL A 317 -1.01 1.50 -8.34
CA VAL A 317 0.15 0.60 -8.38
C VAL A 317 1.31 1.17 -7.55
N GLY A 318 1.51 2.49 -7.59
CA GLY A 318 2.52 3.18 -6.78
C GLY A 318 2.25 3.12 -5.26
N VAL A 319 1.00 2.82 -4.87
CA VAL A 319 0.61 2.57 -3.46
C VAL A 319 0.75 1.10 -3.08
N GLY A 320 0.96 0.22 -4.07
CA GLY A 320 1.14 -1.22 -3.83
C GLY A 320 -0.14 -2.05 -4.00
N TYR A 321 -1.20 -1.48 -4.60
CA TYR A 321 -2.48 -2.16 -4.80
C TYR A 321 -2.73 -2.47 -6.28
N PHE A 322 -3.75 -3.29 -6.55
CA PHE A 322 -4.17 -3.63 -7.89
C PHE A 322 -5.18 -2.62 -8.45
N PRO A 323 -4.99 -2.18 -9.69
CA PRO A 323 -6.01 -1.40 -10.39
C PRO A 323 -7.30 -2.22 -10.53
N ALA A 324 -8.44 -1.56 -10.40
CA ALA A 324 -9.72 -2.15 -10.79
C ALA A 324 -9.70 -2.42 -12.30
N SER A 325 -10.31 -3.54 -12.73
CA SER A 325 -10.48 -3.80 -14.16
C SER A 325 -11.27 -2.66 -14.83
N GLU A 326 -11.04 -2.48 -16.13
CA GLU A 326 -11.77 -1.45 -16.91
C GLU A 326 -13.31 -1.59 -16.79
N ALA A 327 -13.80 -2.83 -16.71
CA ALA A 327 -15.23 -3.10 -16.55
C ALA A 327 -15.75 -2.63 -15.17
N VAL A 328 -15.00 -2.90 -14.12
CA VAL A 328 -15.35 -2.49 -12.76
C VAL A 328 -15.30 -0.98 -12.62
N LEU A 329 -14.23 -0.35 -13.09
CA LEU A 329 -14.08 1.11 -13.01
C LEU A 329 -15.15 1.83 -13.85
N LYS A 330 -15.46 1.30 -15.04
CA LYS A 330 -16.55 1.80 -15.86
C LYS A 330 -17.91 1.74 -15.13
N THR A 331 -18.19 0.66 -14.40
CA THR A 331 -19.40 0.55 -13.59
C THR A 331 -19.46 1.62 -12.50
N SER A 332 -18.35 1.88 -11.82
CA SER A 332 -18.27 2.97 -10.83
C SER A 332 -18.48 4.35 -11.46
N MET A 333 -17.91 4.59 -12.64
CA MET A 333 -18.12 5.83 -13.41
C MET A 333 -19.58 6.00 -13.85
N GLU A 334 -20.23 4.95 -14.36
CA GLU A 334 -21.64 4.96 -14.72
C GLU A 334 -22.54 5.20 -13.50
N THR A 335 -22.17 4.66 -12.35
CA THR A 335 -22.86 4.88 -11.07
C THR A 335 -22.75 6.35 -10.64
N TRP A 336 -21.58 6.96 -10.79
CA TRP A 336 -21.39 8.38 -10.54
C TRP A 336 -22.29 9.26 -11.45
N LEU A 337 -22.31 8.96 -12.76
CA LEU A 337 -23.18 9.69 -13.72
C LEU A 337 -24.67 9.59 -13.35
N LYS A 338 -25.12 8.40 -12.96
CA LYS A 338 -26.51 8.18 -12.49
C LYS A 338 -26.82 9.00 -11.26
N ALA A 339 -25.90 9.08 -10.30
CA ALA A 339 -26.07 9.86 -9.09
C ALA A 339 -26.16 11.38 -9.34
N GLN A 340 -25.46 11.87 -10.38
CA GLN A 340 -25.54 13.28 -10.79
C GLN A 340 -26.82 13.62 -11.58
N ALA A 341 -27.50 12.63 -12.13
CA ALA A 341 -28.74 12.83 -12.91
C ALA A 341 -30.02 12.78 -12.07
N GLN A 342 -29.94 12.40 -10.78
CA GLN A 342 -31.06 12.39 -9.82
C GLN A 342 -31.28 13.78 -9.21
#